data_05ad530b27e1c63fe43cf8a8ad33e9c8
#
_entry.id   05ad530b27e1c63fe43cf8a8ad33e9c8
#
_cell.length_a   1.000
_cell.length_b   1.000
_cell.length_c   1.000
_cell.angle_alpha   90.00
_cell.angle_beta   90.00
_cell.angle_gamma   90.00
#
_symmetry.space_group_name_H-M   'P 1'
#
loop_
_entity.id
_entity.type
_entity.pdbx_description
1 polymer ?
#
loop_
_entity_poly.entity_id
_entity_poly.type
_entity_poly.pdbx_seq_one_letter_code
_entity_poly.pdbx_strand_id
1 'polypeptide(L)'
;MLRHRNGVKHLKRVAKPVFFIVLAVILAFTGIVFFGVHTQYGDFTSTIIRGVSDIRWGIDIRGGVDVTFTSPADYDATNEEVDAAKSIVETRLVANNITDYEVYVDYNSDKIIVRFPWQAEDDSFDPEAAVKELGATALLTFREGSEKSLSDGQTYKDLPLIISGSDVEKASAVYQLKSGNSKEYEYMVSLKLKDSGKDKFAEATKKLSSTSPKGYISTYMDDKCISTATVNEEISGGEATISGNFTADEAKALADQINGGALPFKLETSSFSTISPTLGTGARDAMAIAGVIAFALIMIFMISLYRLPGVVAVIGLIGQVAGTFCAITGFFPFSNSFTLTIPGIAGIILAVGMGVDANVITGERIKEEINSGKTIDTAIATGYKRAFSAVFDGNITMIIVAIILMGAFGTPDSLASTILKPVFFMFGASTEGTIYSFGYTLMVGVILNFLFGIFATRLMTMSLSRFKIFRNPALYGGKSAKKRAAEKAAATEGGASK
;
A
#
# COMPACT_ATOMS: atom_id res chain seq x y z
N MET A 1 -39.57 59.14 11.12
CA MET A 1 -38.47 58.63 12.01
C MET A 1 -38.64 57.14 12.22
N LEU A 2 -38.07 56.31 11.37
CA LEU A 2 -38.08 54.83 11.49
C LEU A 2 -36.72 54.39 11.97
N ARG A 3 -36.63 53.99 13.25
CA ARG A 3 -35.42 53.44 13.91
C ARG A 3 -35.15 52.04 13.32
N HIS A 4 -34.17 51.92 12.44
CA HIS A 4 -33.58 50.63 12.08
C HIS A 4 -32.93 49.99 13.31
N ARG A 5 -33.64 49.06 13.92
CA ARG A 5 -33.06 48.10 14.88
C ARG A 5 -32.17 47.12 14.11
N ASN A 6 -30.90 47.47 13.98
CA ASN A 6 -29.90 46.49 13.53
C ASN A 6 -29.86 45.36 14.58
N GLY A 7 -30.42 44.20 14.18
CA GLY A 7 -30.36 42.99 14.96
C GLY A 7 -28.91 42.58 15.13
N VAL A 8 -28.36 42.81 16.32
CA VAL A 8 -27.06 42.23 16.70
C VAL A 8 -27.22 40.72 16.69
N LYS A 9 -26.73 40.05 15.61
CA LYS A 9 -26.64 38.61 15.59
C LYS A 9 -25.75 38.18 16.74
N HIS A 10 -26.35 37.59 17.78
CA HIS A 10 -25.63 37.03 18.90
C HIS A 10 -24.64 35.97 18.36
N LEU A 11 -23.35 36.30 18.39
CA LEU A 11 -22.29 35.33 18.09
C LEU A 11 -22.47 34.15 19.05
N LYS A 12 -22.69 32.94 18.50
CA LYS A 12 -22.74 31.71 19.32
C LYS A 12 -21.42 31.59 20.09
N ARG A 13 -21.51 31.77 21.42
CA ARG A 13 -20.32 31.80 22.29
C ARG A 13 -19.93 30.38 22.66
N VAL A 14 -18.68 29.98 22.34
CA VAL A 14 -18.11 28.68 22.74
C VAL A 14 -17.87 28.69 24.27
N ALA A 15 -18.16 27.57 24.93
CA ALA A 15 -17.97 27.44 26.38
C ALA A 15 -16.46 27.35 26.74
N LYS A 16 -16.11 27.79 27.97
CA LYS A 16 -14.71 27.76 28.43
C LYS A 16 -14.04 26.37 28.45
N PRO A 17 -14.72 25.27 28.84
CA PRO A 17 -14.07 23.97 28.94
C PRO A 17 -13.73 23.35 27.56
N VAL A 18 -14.29 23.87 26.47
CA VAL A 18 -14.11 23.31 25.12
C VAL A 18 -12.65 23.22 24.71
N PHE A 19 -11.83 24.20 25.07
CA PHE A 19 -10.39 24.13 24.81
C PHE A 19 -9.75 22.90 25.44
N PHE A 20 -10.00 22.66 26.73
CA PHE A 20 -9.40 21.54 27.45
C PHE A 20 -9.94 20.19 26.98
N ILE A 21 -11.22 20.14 26.62
CA ILE A 21 -11.84 18.91 26.06
C ILE A 21 -11.20 18.58 24.70
N VAL A 22 -11.10 19.54 23.77
CA VAL A 22 -10.53 19.33 22.46
C VAL A 22 -9.04 18.98 22.57
N LEU A 23 -8.29 19.68 23.45
CA LEU A 23 -6.89 19.37 23.73
C LEU A 23 -6.73 17.94 24.25
N ALA A 24 -7.52 17.54 25.24
CA ALA A 24 -7.47 16.20 25.82
C ALA A 24 -7.81 15.11 24.76
N VAL A 25 -8.82 15.37 23.93
CA VAL A 25 -9.18 14.47 22.83
C VAL A 25 -8.05 14.34 21.80
N ILE A 26 -7.44 15.46 21.39
CA ILE A 26 -6.31 15.44 20.44
C ILE A 26 -5.12 14.67 21.03
N LEU A 27 -4.76 14.93 22.30
CA LEU A 27 -3.63 14.26 22.95
C LEU A 27 -3.89 12.76 23.14
N ALA A 28 -5.09 12.38 23.61
CA ALA A 28 -5.47 10.99 23.75
C ALA A 28 -5.48 10.27 22.40
N PHE A 29 -6.07 10.89 21.38
CA PHE A 29 -6.07 10.37 20.02
C PHE A 29 -4.65 10.20 19.48
N THR A 30 -3.80 11.20 19.64
CA THR A 30 -2.38 11.12 19.25
C THR A 30 -1.67 9.96 19.96
N GLY A 31 -1.87 9.82 21.27
CA GLY A 31 -1.28 8.72 22.04
C GLY A 31 -1.72 7.35 21.51
N ILE A 32 -3.02 7.16 21.28
CA ILE A 32 -3.55 5.88 20.77
C ILE A 32 -3.02 5.59 19.35
N VAL A 33 -2.96 6.60 18.48
CA VAL A 33 -2.45 6.42 17.10
C VAL A 33 -0.96 6.07 17.09
N PHE A 34 -0.15 6.70 17.95
CA PHE A 34 1.29 6.43 17.96
C PHE A 34 1.63 5.08 18.59
N PHE A 35 1.00 4.71 19.71
CA PHE A 35 1.32 3.50 20.46
C PHE A 35 0.47 2.28 20.06
N GLY A 36 -0.67 2.49 19.39
CA GLY A 36 -1.63 1.43 19.15
C GLY A 36 -2.28 0.91 20.44
N VAL A 37 -3.09 -0.12 20.31
CA VAL A 37 -3.63 -0.89 21.44
C VAL A 37 -3.40 -2.36 21.15
N HIS A 38 -2.45 -2.95 21.86
CA HIS A 38 -2.10 -4.36 21.76
C HIS A 38 -2.51 -5.08 23.03
N THR A 39 -3.05 -6.27 22.89
CA THR A 39 -3.32 -7.16 24.01
C THR A 39 -2.43 -8.39 23.90
N GLN A 40 -1.79 -8.75 25.01
CA GLN A 40 -0.96 -9.95 25.10
C GLN A 40 -1.66 -10.99 25.97
N TYR A 41 -1.81 -12.18 25.43
CA TYR A 41 -2.31 -13.33 26.17
C TYR A 41 -1.33 -14.50 26.02
N GLY A 42 -0.50 -14.72 27.03
CA GLY A 42 0.64 -15.62 26.93
C GLY A 42 1.65 -15.14 25.89
N ASP A 43 2.02 -16.00 24.96
CA ASP A 43 2.92 -15.66 23.83
C ASP A 43 2.21 -15.06 22.62
N PHE A 44 0.87 -14.99 22.66
CA PHE A 44 0.09 -14.39 21.58
C PHE A 44 -0.16 -12.91 21.83
N THR A 45 0.32 -12.07 20.90
CA THR A 45 -0.02 -10.64 20.83
C THR A 45 -1.13 -10.44 19.80
N SER A 46 -2.24 -9.84 20.23
CA SER A 46 -3.33 -9.43 19.34
C SER A 46 -3.40 -7.91 19.27
N THR A 47 -3.38 -7.37 18.06
CA THR A 47 -3.49 -5.93 17.82
C THR A 47 -4.98 -5.58 17.68
N ILE A 48 -5.51 -4.82 18.66
CA ILE A 48 -6.90 -4.32 18.63
C ILE A 48 -6.96 -3.05 17.78
N ILE A 49 -6.00 -2.13 17.98
CA ILE A 49 -5.88 -0.88 17.23
C ILE A 49 -4.44 -0.77 16.76
N ARG A 50 -4.26 -0.63 15.46
CA ARG A 50 -2.93 -0.49 14.84
C ARG A 50 -2.35 0.88 15.14
N GLY A 51 -1.07 0.89 15.53
CA GLY A 51 -0.29 2.10 15.76
C GLY A 51 0.71 2.38 14.65
N VAL A 52 1.57 3.39 14.89
CA VAL A 52 2.66 3.75 13.95
C VAL A 52 3.65 2.60 13.76
N SER A 53 3.83 1.73 14.76
CA SER A 53 4.65 0.51 14.66
C SER A 53 4.14 -0.50 13.64
N ASP A 54 2.83 -0.46 13.35
CA ASP A 54 2.16 -1.43 12.48
C ASP A 54 2.01 -0.90 11.03
N ILE A 55 2.74 0.17 10.66
CA ILE A 55 2.73 0.73 9.31
C ILE A 55 3.30 -0.29 8.33
N ARG A 56 2.56 -0.54 7.26
CA ARG A 56 3.06 -1.28 6.10
C ARG A 56 3.95 -0.37 5.26
N TRP A 57 5.21 -0.73 5.18
CA TRP A 57 6.18 0.01 4.38
C TRP A 57 6.24 -0.53 2.95
N GLY A 58 6.34 0.35 1.97
CA GLY A 58 6.53 -0.02 0.57
C GLY A 58 7.89 -0.67 0.30
N ILE A 59 8.01 -1.31 -0.84
CA ILE A 59 9.25 -1.95 -1.29
C ILE A 59 10.39 -0.96 -1.49
N ASP A 60 10.07 0.31 -1.74
CA ASP A 60 11.02 1.42 -1.82
C ASP A 60 11.72 1.72 -0.49
N ILE A 61 11.11 1.32 0.64
CA ILE A 61 11.65 1.47 2.00
C ILE A 61 12.22 0.16 2.53
N ARG A 62 11.45 -0.94 2.42
CA ARG A 62 11.88 -2.26 2.90
C ARG A 62 12.92 -2.91 2.00
N GLY A 63 13.05 -2.41 0.79
CA GLY A 63 13.64 -3.16 -0.31
C GLY A 63 12.67 -4.20 -0.84
N GLY A 64 12.85 -4.60 -2.07
CA GLY A 64 11.98 -5.60 -2.67
C GLY A 64 12.11 -5.67 -4.18
N VAL A 65 11.19 -6.42 -4.74
CA VAL A 65 11.06 -6.70 -6.16
C VAL A 65 9.77 -6.08 -6.68
N ASP A 66 9.86 -5.38 -7.80
CA ASP A 66 8.73 -4.93 -8.63
C ASP A 66 8.90 -5.57 -10.00
N VAL A 67 8.03 -6.49 -10.35
CA VAL A 67 8.04 -7.16 -11.64
C VAL A 67 6.68 -7.05 -12.31
N THR A 68 6.70 -6.78 -13.61
CA THR A 68 5.51 -6.79 -14.45
C THR A 68 5.64 -7.92 -15.45
N PHE A 69 4.70 -8.85 -15.38
CA PHE A 69 4.52 -9.90 -16.37
C PHE A 69 3.47 -9.48 -17.39
N THR A 70 3.63 -9.94 -18.63
CA THR A 70 2.67 -9.73 -19.71
C THR A 70 2.49 -11.03 -20.49
N SER A 71 1.36 -11.16 -21.20
CA SER A 71 1.18 -12.21 -22.21
C SER A 71 2.16 -12.02 -23.38
N PRO A 72 2.53 -13.09 -24.11
CA PRO A 72 3.29 -12.95 -25.34
C PRO A 72 2.54 -12.08 -26.36
N ALA A 73 3.28 -11.36 -27.21
CA ALA A 73 2.71 -10.40 -28.16
C ALA A 73 1.76 -11.02 -29.21
N ASP A 74 1.84 -12.34 -29.40
CA ASP A 74 1.01 -13.15 -30.31
C ASP A 74 -0.18 -13.84 -29.62
N TYR A 75 -0.38 -13.58 -28.31
CA TYR A 75 -1.43 -14.18 -27.48
C TYR A 75 -2.25 -13.10 -26.78
N ASP A 76 -3.53 -13.02 -27.13
CA ASP A 76 -4.53 -12.14 -26.50
C ASP A 76 -5.23 -12.94 -25.38
N ALA A 77 -4.81 -12.69 -24.13
CA ALA A 77 -5.30 -13.44 -22.99
C ALA A 77 -6.70 -12.95 -22.58
N THR A 78 -7.58 -13.88 -22.29
CA THR A 78 -8.90 -13.54 -21.74
C THR A 78 -8.76 -13.09 -20.27
N ASN A 79 -9.72 -12.30 -19.79
CA ASN A 79 -9.72 -11.83 -18.39
C ASN A 79 -9.68 -13.02 -17.40
N GLU A 80 -10.39 -14.12 -17.73
CA GLU A 80 -10.42 -15.34 -16.93
C GLU A 80 -9.04 -16.02 -16.86
N GLU A 81 -8.31 -16.01 -17.95
CA GLU A 81 -6.94 -16.56 -18.00
C GLU A 81 -5.96 -15.69 -17.23
N VAL A 82 -6.10 -14.36 -17.30
CA VAL A 82 -5.27 -13.43 -16.53
C VAL A 82 -5.55 -13.59 -15.02
N ASP A 83 -6.81 -13.77 -14.61
CA ASP A 83 -7.17 -14.04 -13.22
C ASP A 83 -6.64 -15.39 -12.74
N ALA A 84 -6.70 -16.41 -13.58
CA ALA A 84 -6.10 -17.71 -13.28
C ALA A 84 -4.58 -17.61 -13.12
N ALA A 85 -3.90 -16.87 -14.01
CA ALA A 85 -2.46 -16.63 -13.90
C ALA A 85 -2.11 -15.83 -12.62
N LYS A 86 -2.90 -14.81 -12.26
CA LYS A 86 -2.76 -14.09 -11.00
C LYS A 86 -2.81 -15.03 -9.80
N SER A 87 -3.85 -15.87 -9.73
CA SER A 87 -4.04 -16.82 -8.61
C SER A 87 -2.87 -17.82 -8.50
N ILE A 88 -2.31 -18.23 -9.62
CA ILE A 88 -1.14 -19.13 -9.64
C ILE A 88 0.10 -18.40 -9.13
N VAL A 89 0.33 -17.16 -9.56
CA VAL A 89 1.45 -16.34 -9.08
C VAL A 89 1.34 -16.10 -7.57
N GLU A 90 0.14 -15.78 -7.06
CA GLU A 90 -0.13 -15.63 -5.63
C GLU A 90 0.16 -16.93 -4.86
N THR A 91 -0.26 -18.07 -5.38
CA THR A 91 0.01 -19.39 -4.79
C THR A 91 1.51 -19.66 -4.71
N ARG A 92 2.27 -19.32 -5.75
CA ARG A 92 3.72 -19.48 -5.79
C ARG A 92 4.45 -18.55 -4.81
N LEU A 93 3.98 -17.31 -4.68
CA LEU A 93 4.52 -16.38 -3.68
C LEU A 93 4.37 -16.95 -2.27
N VAL A 94 3.17 -17.48 -1.94
CA VAL A 94 2.92 -18.12 -0.64
C VAL A 94 3.76 -19.39 -0.45
N ALA A 95 3.90 -20.22 -1.49
CA ALA A 95 4.74 -21.43 -1.44
C ALA A 95 6.22 -21.11 -1.17
N ASN A 96 6.71 -19.98 -1.69
CA ASN A 96 8.06 -19.44 -1.43
C ASN A 96 8.16 -18.63 -0.12
N ASN A 97 7.17 -18.78 0.78
CA ASN A 97 7.11 -18.06 2.06
C ASN A 97 7.08 -16.54 1.93
N ILE A 98 6.66 -16.02 0.78
CA ILE A 98 6.45 -14.60 0.53
C ILE A 98 4.98 -14.30 0.82
N THR A 99 4.66 -13.84 2.03
CA THR A 99 3.29 -13.60 2.49
C THR A 99 2.86 -12.13 2.42
N ASP A 100 3.81 -11.20 2.37
CA ASP A 100 3.57 -9.75 2.28
C ASP A 100 3.83 -9.30 0.83
N TYR A 101 2.90 -9.61 -0.06
CA TYR A 101 2.98 -9.26 -1.48
C TYR A 101 1.78 -8.43 -1.93
N GLU A 102 1.93 -7.78 -3.06
CA GLU A 102 0.87 -7.08 -3.78
C GLU A 102 0.84 -7.60 -5.22
N VAL A 103 -0.31 -8.08 -5.68
CA VAL A 103 -0.52 -8.53 -7.07
C VAL A 103 -1.69 -7.78 -7.68
N TYR A 104 -1.43 -7.06 -8.76
CA TYR A 104 -2.41 -6.27 -9.50
C TYR A 104 -2.52 -6.75 -10.94
N VAL A 105 -3.71 -6.63 -11.52
CA VAL A 105 -3.97 -6.98 -12.92
C VAL A 105 -4.41 -5.75 -13.71
N ASP A 106 -3.83 -5.56 -14.87
CA ASP A 106 -4.32 -4.65 -15.89
C ASP A 106 -4.92 -5.44 -17.06
N TYR A 107 -6.23 -5.57 -17.05
CA TYR A 107 -6.97 -6.29 -18.10
C TYR A 107 -6.95 -5.60 -19.47
N ASN A 108 -6.51 -4.33 -19.58
CA ASN A 108 -6.44 -3.65 -20.88
C ASN A 108 -5.14 -3.97 -21.64
N SER A 109 -4.13 -4.42 -20.92
CA SER A 109 -2.78 -4.68 -21.45
C SER A 109 -2.27 -6.06 -21.08
N ASP A 110 -3.12 -6.94 -20.54
CA ASP A 110 -2.80 -8.30 -20.06
C ASP A 110 -1.56 -8.34 -19.17
N LYS A 111 -1.49 -7.39 -18.23
CA LYS A 111 -0.34 -7.26 -17.33
C LYS A 111 -0.68 -7.73 -15.92
N ILE A 112 0.24 -8.49 -15.34
CA ILE A 112 0.22 -8.87 -13.94
C ILE A 112 1.42 -8.20 -13.29
N ILE A 113 1.15 -7.27 -12.38
CA ILE A 113 2.15 -6.51 -11.64
C ILE A 113 2.30 -7.15 -10.27
N VAL A 114 3.50 -7.57 -9.94
CA VAL A 114 3.83 -8.29 -8.70
C VAL A 114 4.86 -7.50 -7.93
N ARG A 115 4.56 -7.20 -6.67
CA ARG A 115 5.47 -6.54 -5.74
C ARG A 115 5.59 -7.35 -4.48
N PHE A 116 6.80 -7.59 -4.06
CA PHE A 116 7.05 -8.29 -2.79
C PHE A 116 8.34 -7.80 -2.14
N PRO A 117 8.39 -7.77 -0.79
CA PRO A 117 9.54 -7.27 -0.08
C PRO A 117 10.71 -8.25 -0.20
N TRP A 118 11.92 -7.72 -0.02
CA TRP A 118 13.13 -8.51 0.12
C TRP A 118 13.04 -9.38 1.38
N GLN A 119 13.42 -10.63 1.28
CA GLN A 119 13.53 -11.50 2.46
C GLN A 119 14.79 -11.11 3.24
N ALA A 120 14.61 -10.26 4.26
CA ALA A 120 15.72 -9.63 4.98
C ALA A 120 16.57 -10.60 5.80
N GLU A 121 16.10 -11.83 6.04
CA GLU A 121 16.79 -12.86 6.83
C GLU A 121 17.64 -13.82 5.98
N ASP A 122 17.57 -13.70 4.65
CA ASP A 122 18.27 -14.56 3.71
C ASP A 122 19.26 -13.76 2.85
N ASP A 123 20.52 -13.75 3.26
CA ASP A 123 21.61 -13.15 2.49
C ASP A 123 21.82 -13.81 1.12
N SER A 124 21.21 -14.97 0.88
CA SER A 124 21.28 -15.74 -0.38
C SER A 124 20.09 -15.50 -1.32
N PHE A 125 19.12 -14.63 -0.94
CA PHE A 125 17.95 -14.35 -1.77
C PHE A 125 18.33 -13.75 -3.13
N ASP A 126 18.03 -14.49 -4.19
CA ASP A 126 18.23 -14.07 -5.58
C ASP A 126 16.91 -13.58 -6.20
N PRO A 127 16.74 -12.26 -6.38
CA PRO A 127 15.52 -11.70 -6.97
C PRO A 127 15.23 -12.17 -8.39
N GLU A 128 16.29 -12.36 -9.21
CA GLU A 128 16.11 -12.83 -10.60
C GLU A 128 15.63 -14.28 -10.63
N ALA A 129 16.20 -15.14 -9.79
CA ALA A 129 15.75 -16.51 -9.66
C ALA A 129 14.30 -16.60 -9.19
N ALA A 130 13.92 -15.79 -8.20
CA ALA A 130 12.55 -15.73 -7.68
C ALA A 130 11.54 -15.29 -8.78
N VAL A 131 11.87 -14.24 -9.54
CA VAL A 131 11.02 -13.75 -10.64
C VAL A 131 10.90 -14.80 -11.75
N LYS A 132 12.00 -15.46 -12.09
CA LYS A 132 12.01 -16.54 -13.09
C LYS A 132 11.14 -17.73 -12.65
N GLU A 133 11.16 -18.07 -11.38
CA GLU A 133 10.31 -19.12 -10.81
C GLU A 133 8.84 -18.74 -10.82
N LEU A 134 8.50 -17.49 -10.44
CA LEU A 134 7.12 -16.98 -10.49
C LEU A 134 6.54 -17.02 -11.92
N GLY A 135 7.34 -16.66 -12.93
CA GLY A 135 6.93 -16.63 -14.33
C GLY A 135 7.05 -17.97 -15.06
N ALA A 136 7.61 -19.01 -14.43
CA ALA A 136 7.74 -20.31 -15.05
C ALA A 136 6.37 -20.90 -15.41
N THR A 137 6.24 -21.44 -16.63
CA THR A 137 4.95 -21.98 -17.11
C THR A 137 4.52 -23.20 -16.29
N ALA A 138 5.51 -23.99 -15.86
CA ALA A 138 5.34 -25.19 -15.03
C ALA A 138 4.24 -26.14 -15.56
N LEU A 139 4.18 -26.28 -16.88
CA LEU A 139 3.20 -27.13 -17.55
C LEU A 139 3.62 -28.59 -17.44
N LEU A 140 3.11 -29.27 -16.42
CA LEU A 140 3.32 -30.71 -16.26
C LEU A 140 2.42 -31.47 -17.21
N THR A 141 3.00 -32.36 -18.04
CA THR A 141 2.26 -33.27 -18.92
C THR A 141 2.82 -34.68 -18.85
N PHE A 142 1.90 -35.66 -18.81
CA PHE A 142 2.23 -37.09 -18.96
C PHE A 142 1.77 -37.55 -20.33
N ARG A 143 2.70 -38.09 -21.10
CA ARG A 143 2.46 -38.46 -22.49
C ARG A 143 2.82 -39.93 -22.75
N GLU A 144 2.03 -40.54 -23.61
CA GLU A 144 2.24 -41.94 -24.04
C GLU A 144 3.43 -42.04 -24.99
N GLY A 145 4.43 -42.82 -24.63
CA GLY A 145 5.62 -43.03 -25.46
C GLY A 145 6.89 -42.41 -24.89
N SER A 146 7.94 -42.36 -25.65
CA SER A 146 9.23 -41.75 -25.33
C SER A 146 9.77 -40.98 -26.54
N GLU A 147 10.73 -40.07 -26.31
CA GLU A 147 11.38 -39.31 -27.38
C GLU A 147 12.01 -40.23 -28.45
N LYS A 148 12.41 -41.45 -28.06
CA LYS A 148 12.94 -42.48 -28.99
C LYS A 148 11.89 -43.07 -29.92
N SER A 149 10.60 -42.88 -29.63
CA SER A 149 9.48 -43.33 -30.45
C SER A 149 9.00 -42.30 -31.47
N LEU A 150 9.60 -41.10 -31.47
CA LEU A 150 9.28 -40.02 -32.39
C LEU A 150 9.93 -40.25 -33.75
N SER A 151 9.19 -39.95 -34.82
CA SER A 151 9.70 -39.94 -36.20
C SER A 151 10.40 -38.61 -36.49
N ASP A 152 11.22 -38.57 -37.57
CA ASP A 152 11.87 -37.33 -37.98
C ASP A 152 10.86 -36.19 -38.19
N GLY A 153 11.09 -35.08 -37.55
CA GLY A 153 10.24 -33.87 -37.58
C GLY A 153 9.10 -33.83 -36.56
N GLN A 154 8.92 -34.89 -35.76
CA GLN A 154 7.97 -34.88 -34.64
C GLN A 154 8.62 -34.36 -33.38
N THR A 155 7.79 -33.71 -32.52
CA THR A 155 8.17 -33.20 -31.21
C THR A 155 7.44 -33.98 -30.12
N TYR A 156 7.87 -33.85 -28.88
CA TYR A 156 7.17 -34.46 -27.73
C TYR A 156 5.68 -34.08 -27.67
N LYS A 157 5.28 -32.94 -28.24
CA LYS A 157 3.88 -32.44 -28.28
C LYS A 157 3.00 -33.34 -29.15
N ASP A 158 3.58 -34.08 -30.08
CA ASP A 158 2.87 -35.02 -30.95
C ASP A 158 2.57 -36.35 -30.23
N LEU A 159 3.21 -36.63 -29.10
CA LEU A 159 2.89 -37.79 -28.27
C LEU A 159 1.50 -37.62 -27.61
N PRO A 160 0.64 -38.68 -27.57
CA PRO A 160 -0.68 -38.59 -26.95
C PRO A 160 -0.60 -38.14 -25.49
N LEU A 161 -1.38 -37.10 -25.13
CA LEU A 161 -1.52 -36.61 -23.75
C LEU A 161 -2.38 -37.61 -22.96
N ILE A 162 -1.89 -38.04 -21.79
CA ILE A 162 -2.61 -38.90 -20.86
C ILE A 162 -3.31 -38.02 -19.80
N ILE A 163 -2.50 -37.28 -19.02
CA ILE A 163 -2.96 -36.34 -17.99
C ILE A 163 -2.05 -35.10 -17.97
N SER A 164 -2.54 -34.03 -17.40
CA SER A 164 -1.81 -32.79 -17.20
C SER A 164 -1.69 -32.41 -15.72
N GLY A 165 -0.96 -31.36 -15.39
CA GLY A 165 -0.84 -30.85 -14.05
C GLY A 165 -2.19 -30.47 -13.40
N SER A 166 -3.21 -30.13 -14.21
CA SER A 166 -4.57 -29.84 -13.72
C SER A 166 -5.28 -31.07 -13.13
N ASP A 167 -4.87 -32.28 -13.54
CA ASP A 167 -5.38 -33.56 -13.03
C ASP A 167 -4.67 -34.01 -11.74
N VAL A 168 -3.63 -33.28 -11.27
CA VAL A 168 -2.92 -33.55 -10.01
C VAL A 168 -3.62 -32.80 -8.87
N GLU A 169 -3.86 -33.51 -7.76
CA GLU A 169 -4.39 -32.93 -6.52
C GLU A 169 -3.26 -32.37 -5.65
N LYS A 170 -2.16 -33.13 -5.51
CA LYS A 170 -1.03 -32.81 -4.67
C LYS A 170 0.24 -33.49 -5.14
N ALA A 171 1.37 -32.78 -5.07
CA ALA A 171 2.71 -33.32 -5.24
C ALA A 171 3.50 -33.26 -3.92
N SER A 172 4.35 -34.24 -3.65
CA SER A 172 5.20 -34.27 -2.44
C SER A 172 6.53 -34.92 -2.76
N ALA A 173 7.62 -34.29 -2.34
CA ALA A 173 8.92 -34.93 -2.41
C ALA A 173 8.98 -36.09 -1.40
N VAL A 174 9.39 -37.25 -1.86
CA VAL A 174 9.55 -38.48 -1.07
C VAL A 174 10.91 -39.08 -1.33
N TYR A 175 11.38 -39.91 -0.40
CA TYR A 175 12.63 -40.64 -0.58
C TYR A 175 12.45 -42.11 -0.21
N GLN A 176 13.21 -42.95 -0.87
CA GLN A 176 13.32 -44.36 -0.52
C GLN A 176 14.79 -44.82 -0.55
N LEU A 177 15.08 -45.89 0.15
CA LEU A 177 16.39 -46.50 0.08
C LEU A 177 16.60 -47.14 -1.32
N LYS A 178 17.73 -46.84 -1.96
CA LYS A 178 18.07 -47.38 -3.25
C LYS A 178 18.24 -48.88 -3.16
N SER A 179 17.58 -49.63 -4.05
CA SER A 179 17.63 -51.10 -4.05
C SER A 179 19.07 -51.60 -4.18
N GLY A 180 19.52 -52.39 -3.20
CA GLY A 180 20.87 -52.98 -3.16
C GLY A 180 21.94 -52.18 -2.39
N ASN A 181 21.66 -50.97 -1.92
CA ASN A 181 22.59 -50.19 -1.11
C ASN A 181 21.87 -49.55 0.09
N SER A 182 22.08 -50.01 1.29
CA SER A 182 21.36 -49.59 2.49
C SER A 182 21.73 -48.17 3.04
N LYS A 183 22.53 -47.41 2.30
CA LYS A 183 23.02 -46.08 2.74
C LYS A 183 22.73 -44.95 1.75
N GLU A 184 22.22 -45.25 0.56
CA GLU A 184 21.87 -44.25 -0.45
C GLU A 184 20.36 -44.08 -0.54
N TYR A 185 19.90 -42.84 -0.59
CA TYR A 185 18.52 -42.48 -0.81
C TYR A 185 18.31 -42.08 -2.26
N GLU A 186 17.18 -42.49 -2.81
CA GLU A 186 16.65 -42.01 -4.09
C GLU A 186 15.49 -41.06 -3.78
N TYR A 187 15.58 -39.84 -4.31
CA TYR A 187 14.54 -38.82 -4.14
C TYR A 187 13.60 -38.86 -5.36
N MET A 188 12.30 -38.73 -5.09
CA MET A 188 11.25 -38.83 -6.09
C MET A 188 10.13 -37.86 -5.76
N VAL A 189 9.25 -37.58 -6.71
CA VAL A 189 8.02 -36.81 -6.47
C VAL A 189 6.81 -37.73 -6.55
N SER A 190 6.13 -37.91 -5.43
CA SER A 190 4.84 -38.62 -5.34
C SER A 190 3.72 -37.66 -5.71
N LEU A 191 2.84 -38.11 -6.58
CA LEU A 191 1.69 -37.38 -7.07
C LEU A 191 0.42 -38.09 -6.63
N LYS A 192 -0.52 -37.33 -6.09
CA LYS A 192 -1.90 -37.78 -5.85
C LYS A 192 -2.77 -37.15 -6.95
N LEU A 193 -3.47 -37.99 -7.70
CA LEU A 193 -4.31 -37.55 -8.81
C LEU A 193 -5.75 -37.29 -8.33
N LYS A 194 -6.39 -36.30 -8.96
CA LYS A 194 -7.84 -36.10 -8.85
C LYS A 194 -8.59 -37.24 -9.52
N ASP A 195 -9.88 -37.41 -9.20
CA ASP A 195 -10.71 -38.49 -9.76
C ASP A 195 -10.68 -38.48 -11.31
N SER A 196 -10.73 -37.27 -11.93
CA SER A 196 -10.65 -37.12 -13.39
C SER A 196 -9.34 -37.66 -14.00
N GLY A 197 -8.22 -37.44 -13.31
CA GLY A 197 -6.89 -37.90 -13.72
C GLY A 197 -6.66 -39.38 -13.43
N LYS A 198 -7.22 -39.87 -12.34
CA LYS A 198 -7.10 -41.25 -11.88
C LYS A 198 -7.60 -42.24 -12.94
N ASP A 199 -8.81 -42.02 -13.47
CA ASP A 199 -9.42 -42.89 -14.45
C ASP A 199 -8.63 -42.91 -15.78
N LYS A 200 -8.23 -41.72 -16.26
CA LYS A 200 -7.41 -41.59 -17.48
C LYS A 200 -6.05 -42.28 -17.34
N PHE A 201 -5.43 -42.13 -16.16
CA PHE A 201 -4.11 -42.68 -15.89
C PHE A 201 -4.19 -44.21 -15.72
N ALA A 202 -5.24 -44.74 -15.09
CA ALA A 202 -5.49 -46.16 -14.98
C ALA A 202 -5.72 -46.82 -16.37
N GLU A 203 -6.53 -46.21 -17.25
CA GLU A 203 -6.78 -46.70 -18.60
C GLU A 203 -5.48 -46.69 -19.43
N ALA A 204 -4.70 -45.61 -19.40
CA ALA A 204 -3.43 -45.53 -20.11
C ALA A 204 -2.42 -46.57 -19.62
N THR A 205 -2.25 -46.70 -18.28
CA THR A 205 -1.31 -47.66 -17.70
C THR A 205 -1.73 -49.10 -17.96
N LYS A 206 -3.02 -49.40 -17.94
CA LYS A 206 -3.57 -50.73 -18.33
C LYS A 206 -3.25 -51.05 -19.80
N LYS A 207 -3.50 -50.12 -20.72
CA LYS A 207 -3.17 -50.26 -22.15
C LYS A 207 -1.67 -50.51 -22.35
N LEU A 208 -0.83 -49.68 -21.74
CA LEU A 208 0.63 -49.70 -21.95
C LEU A 208 1.32 -50.91 -21.30
N SER A 209 0.80 -51.39 -20.16
CA SER A 209 1.31 -52.60 -19.50
C SER A 209 1.01 -53.89 -20.27
N SER A 210 -0.07 -53.90 -21.08
CA SER A 210 -0.47 -55.06 -21.91
C SER A 210 0.23 -55.14 -23.23
N THR A 211 0.98 -54.16 -23.67
CA THR A 211 1.75 -54.16 -24.93
C THR A 211 3.03 -54.98 -24.80
N SER A 212 3.52 -55.51 -25.93
CA SER A 212 4.81 -56.21 -26.01
C SER A 212 5.63 -55.64 -27.19
N PRO A 213 6.77 -54.94 -26.94
CA PRO A 213 7.32 -54.59 -25.62
C PRO A 213 6.42 -53.64 -24.85
N LYS A 214 6.59 -53.63 -23.52
CA LYS A 214 5.82 -52.73 -22.64
C LYS A 214 6.00 -51.27 -23.03
N GLY A 215 4.91 -50.47 -22.92
CA GLY A 215 4.90 -49.07 -23.29
C GLY A 215 5.60 -48.18 -22.27
N TYR A 216 5.82 -46.96 -22.68
CA TYR A 216 6.46 -45.92 -21.87
C TYR A 216 5.49 -44.76 -21.56
N ILE A 217 5.65 -44.15 -20.41
CA ILE A 217 5.08 -42.85 -20.10
C ILE A 217 6.23 -41.89 -19.88
N SER A 218 6.25 -40.80 -20.64
CA SER A 218 7.20 -39.69 -20.44
C SER A 218 6.52 -38.52 -19.77
N THR A 219 7.18 -38.00 -18.75
CA THR A 219 6.75 -36.84 -18.00
C THR A 219 7.56 -35.62 -18.43
N TYR A 220 6.84 -34.58 -18.86
CA TYR A 220 7.46 -33.32 -19.28
C TYR A 220 7.02 -32.20 -18.34
N MET A 221 7.97 -31.33 -18.00
CA MET A 221 7.72 -30.04 -17.42
C MET A 221 8.10 -28.98 -18.45
N ASP A 222 7.13 -28.23 -18.91
CA ASP A 222 7.29 -27.37 -20.09
C ASP A 222 7.78 -28.18 -21.30
N ASP A 223 8.91 -27.79 -21.90
CA ASP A 223 9.51 -28.47 -23.04
C ASP A 223 10.61 -29.47 -22.62
N LYS A 224 10.85 -29.68 -21.31
CA LYS A 224 11.91 -30.56 -20.80
C LYS A 224 11.35 -31.89 -20.33
N CYS A 225 11.88 -33.01 -20.89
CA CYS A 225 11.61 -34.34 -20.37
C CYS A 225 12.29 -34.52 -18.99
N ILE A 226 11.47 -34.77 -17.96
CA ILE A 226 11.94 -35.00 -16.60
C ILE A 226 12.17 -36.46 -16.32
N SER A 227 11.26 -37.32 -16.81
CA SER A 227 11.30 -38.74 -16.55
C SER A 227 10.65 -39.50 -17.70
N THR A 228 11.19 -40.68 -18.01
CA THR A 228 10.58 -41.68 -18.91
C THR A 228 10.57 -43.02 -18.20
N ALA A 229 9.40 -43.53 -17.88
CA ALA A 229 9.21 -44.76 -17.14
C ALA A 229 8.52 -45.81 -17.98
N THR A 230 8.98 -47.09 -17.85
CA THR A 230 8.29 -48.23 -18.42
C THR A 230 7.07 -48.58 -17.55
N VAL A 231 5.93 -48.79 -18.18
CA VAL A 231 4.71 -49.16 -17.46
C VAL A 231 4.67 -50.68 -17.26
N ASN A 232 4.84 -51.11 -16.01
CA ASN A 232 4.88 -52.53 -15.66
C ASN A 232 3.51 -53.13 -15.34
N GLU A 233 2.61 -52.36 -14.81
CA GLU A 233 1.28 -52.76 -14.35
C GLU A 233 0.27 -51.61 -14.41
N GLU A 234 -1.02 -51.95 -14.30
CA GLU A 234 -2.08 -50.95 -14.21
C GLU A 234 -1.97 -50.18 -12.85
N ILE A 235 -2.01 -48.82 -12.90
CA ILE A 235 -2.01 -47.97 -11.71
C ILE A 235 -3.40 -47.39 -11.51
N SER A 236 -4.23 -48.10 -10.73
CA SER A 236 -5.62 -47.73 -10.47
C SER A 236 -5.79 -46.96 -9.12
N GLY A 237 -4.74 -46.86 -8.31
CA GLY A 237 -4.78 -46.22 -6.98
C GLY A 237 -4.91 -44.69 -7.01
N GLY A 238 -4.60 -44.07 -8.13
CA GLY A 238 -4.55 -42.61 -8.24
C GLY A 238 -3.28 -42.00 -7.64
N GLU A 239 -2.30 -42.80 -7.32
CA GLU A 239 -0.96 -42.36 -6.90
C GLU A 239 0.05 -42.73 -8.02
N ALA A 240 0.82 -41.71 -8.42
CA ALA A 240 1.89 -41.86 -9.40
C ALA A 240 3.19 -41.32 -8.81
N THR A 241 4.34 -41.82 -9.28
CA THR A 241 5.64 -41.35 -8.80
C THR A 241 6.50 -40.94 -9.97
N ILE A 242 7.02 -39.72 -9.96
CA ILE A 242 8.04 -39.26 -10.89
C ILE A 242 9.41 -39.65 -10.29
N SER A 243 10.07 -40.64 -10.91
CA SER A 243 11.41 -41.05 -10.56
C SER A 243 12.42 -40.44 -11.51
N GLY A 244 13.58 -40.09 -10.98
CA GLY A 244 14.69 -39.48 -11.73
C GLY A 244 15.92 -39.38 -10.84
N ASN A 245 17.00 -38.86 -11.36
CA ASN A 245 18.24 -38.62 -10.57
C ASN A 245 18.13 -37.31 -9.87
N PHE A 246 17.14 -37.16 -8.98
CA PHE A 246 16.90 -35.92 -8.21
C PHE A 246 17.74 -35.88 -6.93
N THR A 247 18.21 -34.69 -6.60
CA THR A 247 18.61 -34.33 -5.25
C THR A 247 17.37 -34.04 -4.39
N ALA A 248 17.54 -33.93 -3.07
CA ALA A 248 16.44 -33.57 -2.16
C ALA A 248 15.80 -32.23 -2.53
N ASP A 249 16.63 -31.24 -2.88
CA ASP A 249 16.18 -29.88 -3.23
C ASP A 249 15.49 -29.85 -4.59
N GLU A 250 16.00 -30.59 -5.59
CA GLU A 250 15.34 -30.69 -6.91
C GLU A 250 13.98 -31.38 -6.83
N ALA A 251 13.86 -32.46 -6.05
CA ALA A 251 12.57 -33.15 -5.85
C ALA A 251 11.55 -32.23 -5.14
N LYS A 252 12.03 -31.45 -4.14
CA LYS A 252 11.19 -30.47 -3.45
C LYS A 252 10.76 -29.34 -4.38
N ALA A 253 11.69 -28.73 -5.11
CA ALA A 253 11.38 -27.65 -6.05
C ALA A 253 10.39 -28.10 -7.13
N LEU A 254 10.55 -29.33 -7.67
CA LEU A 254 9.62 -29.91 -8.63
C LEU A 254 8.22 -30.12 -8.02
N ALA A 255 8.13 -30.62 -6.79
CA ALA A 255 6.85 -30.79 -6.10
C ALA A 255 6.17 -29.44 -5.85
N ASP A 256 6.92 -28.42 -5.45
CA ASP A 256 6.42 -27.07 -5.20
C ASP A 256 5.93 -26.41 -6.51
N GLN A 257 6.65 -26.57 -7.62
CA GLN A 257 6.22 -26.11 -8.95
C GLN A 257 4.92 -26.78 -9.41
N ILE A 258 4.78 -28.09 -9.20
CA ILE A 258 3.56 -28.83 -9.55
C ILE A 258 2.37 -28.36 -8.70
N ASN A 259 2.58 -28.16 -7.39
CA ASN A 259 1.56 -27.67 -6.47
C ASN A 259 1.15 -26.22 -6.78
N GLY A 260 2.10 -25.40 -7.23
CA GLY A 260 1.86 -24.02 -7.66
C GLY A 260 0.99 -23.90 -8.91
N GLY A 261 0.82 -25.00 -9.66
CA GLY A 261 -0.04 -25.07 -10.83
C GLY A 261 0.63 -24.56 -12.11
N ALA A 262 0.06 -24.97 -13.25
CA ALA A 262 0.49 -24.54 -14.58
C ALA A 262 -0.20 -23.22 -14.95
N LEU A 263 0.58 -22.26 -15.45
CA LEU A 263 0.05 -21.03 -16.01
C LEU A 263 -0.77 -21.30 -17.29
N PRO A 264 -1.87 -20.59 -17.52
CA PRO A 264 -2.70 -20.74 -18.71
C PRO A 264 -1.97 -20.32 -20.00
N PHE A 265 -1.04 -19.38 -19.87
CA PHE A 265 -0.15 -18.91 -20.93
C PHE A 265 1.23 -18.58 -20.35
N LYS A 266 2.23 -18.42 -21.22
CA LYS A 266 3.59 -18.05 -20.83
C LYS A 266 3.61 -16.61 -20.34
N LEU A 267 4.13 -16.38 -19.15
CA LEU A 267 4.38 -15.01 -18.65
C LEU A 267 5.75 -14.54 -19.15
N GLU A 268 5.77 -13.38 -19.79
CA GLU A 268 7.00 -12.70 -20.20
C GLU A 268 7.25 -11.51 -19.29
N THR A 269 8.48 -11.35 -18.80
CA THR A 269 8.86 -10.23 -17.95
C THR A 269 8.98 -8.97 -18.80
N SER A 270 8.04 -8.05 -18.66
CA SER A 270 8.02 -6.76 -19.36
C SER A 270 8.86 -5.71 -18.65
N SER A 271 8.87 -5.72 -17.32
CA SER A 271 9.66 -4.82 -16.48
C SER A 271 10.11 -5.54 -15.22
N PHE A 272 11.33 -5.26 -14.80
CA PHE A 272 11.91 -5.81 -13.58
C PHE A 272 12.76 -4.75 -12.89
N SER A 273 12.50 -4.51 -11.62
CA SER A 273 13.24 -3.57 -10.78
C SER A 273 13.42 -4.13 -9.38
N THR A 274 14.59 -3.92 -8.81
CA THR A 274 14.89 -4.30 -7.43
C THR A 274 15.42 -3.12 -6.65
N ILE A 275 15.01 -3.02 -5.38
CA ILE A 275 15.46 -1.99 -4.44
C ILE A 275 16.11 -2.68 -3.26
N SER A 276 17.38 -2.33 -3.00
CA SER A 276 18.10 -2.87 -1.84
C SER A 276 17.50 -2.35 -0.52
N PRO A 277 17.30 -3.20 0.50
CA PRO A 277 16.79 -2.80 1.81
C PRO A 277 17.60 -1.69 2.48
N THR A 278 18.92 -1.72 2.33
CA THR A 278 19.83 -0.74 2.96
C THR A 278 19.63 0.69 2.46
N LEU A 279 19.31 0.86 1.18
CA LEU A 279 19.01 2.17 0.59
C LEU A 279 17.66 2.70 1.08
N GLY A 280 16.64 1.85 1.12
CA GLY A 280 15.27 2.23 1.51
C GLY A 280 15.17 2.62 2.97
N THR A 281 15.74 1.82 3.89
CA THR A 281 15.73 2.11 5.34
C THR A 281 16.51 3.38 5.66
N GLY A 282 17.67 3.59 5.01
CA GLY A 282 18.43 4.81 5.17
C GLY A 282 17.67 6.07 4.72
N ALA A 283 16.95 5.98 3.59
CA ALA A 283 16.10 7.06 3.10
C ALA A 283 14.94 7.34 4.05
N ARG A 284 14.25 6.31 4.55
CA ARG A 284 13.18 6.42 5.55
C ARG A 284 13.64 7.15 6.80
N ASP A 285 14.76 6.72 7.36
CA ASP A 285 15.27 7.28 8.62
C ASP A 285 15.70 8.74 8.44
N ALA A 286 16.37 9.07 7.32
CA ALA A 286 16.72 10.43 6.97
C ALA A 286 15.47 11.33 6.81
N MET A 287 14.42 10.84 6.14
CA MET A 287 13.18 11.59 5.96
C MET A 287 12.39 11.73 7.27
N ALA A 288 12.37 10.71 8.12
CA ALA A 288 11.76 10.79 9.44
C ALA A 288 12.43 11.85 10.32
N ILE A 289 13.76 11.86 10.37
CA ILE A 289 14.54 12.88 11.10
C ILE A 289 14.29 14.26 10.51
N ALA A 290 14.35 14.42 9.19
CA ALA A 290 14.06 15.68 8.51
C ALA A 290 12.63 16.18 8.82
N GLY A 291 11.64 15.29 8.84
CA GLY A 291 10.26 15.60 9.19
C GLY A 291 10.13 16.10 10.63
N VAL A 292 10.78 15.45 11.59
CA VAL A 292 10.80 15.89 12.99
C VAL A 292 11.46 17.26 13.15
N ILE A 293 12.59 17.49 12.48
CA ILE A 293 13.29 18.80 12.50
C ILE A 293 12.39 19.87 11.88
N ALA A 294 11.81 19.61 10.72
CA ALA A 294 10.89 20.54 10.05
C ALA A 294 9.70 20.88 10.96
N PHE A 295 9.08 19.89 11.59
CA PHE A 295 7.96 20.08 12.50
C PHE A 295 8.36 20.92 13.72
N ALA A 296 9.53 20.68 14.31
CA ALA A 296 10.06 21.48 15.41
C ALA A 296 10.30 22.96 15.01
N LEU A 297 10.88 23.19 13.83
CA LEU A 297 11.07 24.54 13.30
C LEU A 297 9.73 25.26 13.08
N ILE A 298 8.74 24.55 12.51
CA ILE A 298 7.38 25.07 12.33
C ILE A 298 6.75 25.44 13.68
N MET A 299 6.88 24.61 14.70
CA MET A 299 6.35 24.92 16.04
C MET A 299 6.96 26.20 16.60
N ILE A 300 8.28 26.34 16.53
CA ILE A 300 9.00 27.54 17.00
C ILE A 300 8.53 28.77 16.21
N PHE A 301 8.45 28.68 14.90
CA PHE A 301 7.98 29.74 14.01
C PHE A 301 6.56 30.18 14.37
N MET A 302 5.62 29.25 14.49
CA MET A 302 4.22 29.52 14.76
C MET A 302 4.04 30.18 16.15
N ILE A 303 4.71 29.67 17.16
CA ILE A 303 4.60 30.22 18.53
C ILE A 303 5.24 31.60 18.61
N SER A 304 6.39 31.82 17.97
CA SER A 304 7.10 33.11 18.03
C SER A 304 6.34 34.22 17.33
N LEU A 305 5.78 33.98 16.15
CA LEU A 305 5.08 34.99 15.34
C LEU A 305 3.61 35.18 15.75
N TYR A 306 2.89 34.07 15.94
CA TYR A 306 1.45 34.11 16.20
C TYR A 306 1.06 33.95 17.66
N ARG A 307 2.02 33.68 18.56
CA ARG A 307 1.82 33.60 20.02
C ARG A 307 0.68 32.62 20.37
N LEU A 308 -0.41 33.12 21.01
CA LEU A 308 -1.52 32.28 21.46
C LEU A 308 -2.23 31.52 20.31
N PRO A 309 -2.63 32.16 19.21
CA PRO A 309 -3.09 31.44 18.00
C PRO A 309 -2.06 30.43 17.48
N GLY A 310 -0.75 30.74 17.57
CA GLY A 310 0.32 29.85 17.19
C GLY A 310 0.38 28.56 18.04
N VAL A 311 0.22 28.69 19.37
CA VAL A 311 0.13 27.51 20.26
C VAL A 311 -1.06 26.64 19.90
N VAL A 312 -2.24 27.25 19.65
CA VAL A 312 -3.44 26.50 19.25
C VAL A 312 -3.25 25.84 17.89
N ALA A 313 -2.60 26.52 16.96
CA ALA A 313 -2.27 25.96 15.64
C ALA A 313 -1.36 24.73 15.75
N VAL A 314 -0.33 24.76 16.61
CA VAL A 314 0.55 23.62 16.87
C VAL A 314 -0.24 22.41 17.39
N ILE A 315 -1.19 22.62 18.31
CA ILE A 315 -2.06 21.55 18.79
C ILE A 315 -2.91 20.98 17.64
N GLY A 316 -3.44 21.83 16.77
CA GLY A 316 -4.15 21.41 15.56
C GLY A 316 -3.27 20.59 14.61
N LEU A 317 -2.02 21.02 14.39
CA LEU A 317 -1.05 20.29 13.55
C LEU A 317 -0.70 18.92 14.13
N ILE A 318 -0.55 18.79 15.46
CA ILE A 318 -0.37 17.48 16.10
C ILE A 318 -1.56 16.56 15.79
N GLY A 319 -2.78 17.07 15.92
CA GLY A 319 -3.99 16.32 15.56
C GLY A 319 -4.05 15.94 14.08
N GLN A 320 -3.62 16.82 13.18
CA GLN A 320 -3.56 16.55 11.73
C GLN A 320 -2.56 15.43 11.43
N VAL A 321 -1.36 15.47 11.99
CA VAL A 321 -0.33 14.44 11.83
C VAL A 321 -0.84 13.10 12.37
N ALA A 322 -1.39 13.08 13.58
CA ALA A 322 -1.98 11.88 14.15
C ALA A 322 -3.11 11.32 13.28
N GLY A 323 -4.00 12.18 12.78
CA GLY A 323 -5.06 11.76 11.86
C GLY A 323 -4.53 11.16 10.56
N THR A 324 -3.43 11.70 10.02
CA THR A 324 -2.80 11.16 8.82
C THR A 324 -2.23 9.76 9.08
N PHE A 325 -1.53 9.55 10.18
CA PHE A 325 -1.08 8.21 10.58
C PHE A 325 -2.25 7.26 10.86
N CYS A 326 -3.32 7.72 11.48
CA CYS A 326 -4.54 6.94 11.68
C CYS A 326 -5.11 6.40 10.36
N ALA A 327 -5.12 7.21 9.29
CA ALA A 327 -5.59 6.80 7.98
C ALA A 327 -4.63 5.80 7.29
N ILE A 328 -3.32 5.91 7.54
CA ILE A 328 -2.31 5.03 6.95
C ILE A 328 -2.28 3.67 7.65
N THR A 329 -2.33 3.64 8.97
CA THR A 329 -2.20 2.40 9.76
C THR A 329 -3.41 1.46 9.63
N GLY A 330 -4.56 1.96 9.13
CA GLY A 330 -5.81 1.21 9.20
C GLY A 330 -6.29 1.07 10.66
N PHE A 331 -6.25 2.18 11.38
CA PHE A 331 -6.65 2.30 12.78
C PHE A 331 -8.04 1.73 13.07
N PHE A 332 -8.99 1.91 12.16
CA PHE A 332 -10.33 1.36 12.30
C PHE A 332 -10.37 -0.07 11.77
N PRO A 333 -11.05 -1.02 12.46
CA PRO A 333 -11.12 -2.43 12.07
C PRO A 333 -11.71 -2.69 10.66
N PHE A 334 -12.47 -1.72 10.13
CA PHE A 334 -13.07 -1.77 8.78
C PHE A 334 -12.17 -1.14 7.71
N SER A 335 -11.04 -0.59 8.10
CA SER A 335 -10.09 0.07 7.19
C SER A 335 -8.85 -0.81 7.01
N ASN A 336 -8.50 -1.11 5.77
CA ASN A 336 -7.25 -1.78 5.47
C ASN A 336 -6.07 -0.81 5.71
N SER A 337 -4.95 -1.34 6.17
CA SER A 337 -3.71 -0.56 6.27
C SER A 337 -3.24 -0.17 4.87
N PHE A 338 -2.75 1.06 4.77
CA PHE A 338 -2.22 1.61 3.53
C PHE A 338 -0.69 1.43 3.48
N THR A 339 -0.15 1.07 2.32
CA THR A 339 1.30 0.89 2.15
C THR A 339 1.97 2.26 2.00
N LEU A 340 2.79 2.64 2.99
CA LEU A 340 3.50 3.92 3.01
C LEU A 340 4.83 3.81 2.27
N THR A 341 5.03 4.69 1.30
CA THR A 341 6.23 4.78 0.45
C THR A 341 7.02 6.05 0.74
N ILE A 342 8.25 6.17 0.20
CA ILE A 342 9.08 7.38 0.33
C ILE A 342 8.33 8.63 -0.19
N PRO A 343 7.71 8.63 -1.38
CA PRO A 343 6.84 9.74 -1.80
C PRO A 343 5.66 9.98 -0.87
N GLY A 344 5.08 8.92 -0.28
CA GLY A 344 4.02 9.05 0.72
C GLY A 344 4.45 9.83 1.96
N ILE A 345 5.68 9.60 2.46
CA ILE A 345 6.25 10.39 3.56
C ILE A 345 6.40 11.87 3.14
N ALA A 346 6.88 12.14 1.92
CA ALA A 346 6.97 13.49 1.39
C ALA A 346 5.58 14.17 1.33
N GLY A 347 4.53 13.42 0.98
CA GLY A 347 3.15 13.88 0.99
C GLY A 347 2.66 14.30 2.39
N ILE A 348 3.03 13.55 3.44
CA ILE A 348 2.75 13.92 4.83
C ILE A 348 3.41 15.25 5.18
N ILE A 349 4.70 15.40 4.88
CA ILE A 349 5.47 16.63 5.17
C ILE A 349 4.85 17.83 4.45
N LEU A 350 4.48 17.67 3.18
CA LEU A 350 3.82 18.70 2.39
C LEU A 350 2.46 19.08 2.97
N ALA A 351 1.65 18.11 3.37
CA ALA A 351 0.34 18.33 3.98
C ALA A 351 0.45 19.09 5.31
N VAL A 352 1.49 18.85 6.13
CA VAL A 352 1.77 19.62 7.34
C VAL A 352 2.09 21.07 6.99
N GLY A 353 2.91 21.31 5.96
CA GLY A 353 3.21 22.67 5.47
C GLY A 353 1.95 23.45 5.11
N MET A 354 1.02 22.83 4.36
CA MET A 354 -0.27 23.46 4.02
C MET A 354 -1.16 23.69 5.24
N GLY A 355 -1.09 22.82 6.25
CA GLY A 355 -1.77 23.02 7.53
C GLY A 355 -1.27 24.27 8.26
N VAL A 356 0.02 24.56 8.14
CA VAL A 356 0.63 25.79 8.68
C VAL A 356 0.09 27.01 7.95
N ASP A 357 0.05 27.01 6.61
CA ASP A 357 -0.42 28.15 5.80
C ASP A 357 -1.84 28.54 6.15
N ALA A 358 -2.75 27.59 6.35
CA ALA A 358 -4.12 27.84 6.77
C ALA A 358 -4.18 28.60 8.12
N ASN A 359 -3.32 28.21 9.07
CA ASN A 359 -3.22 28.84 10.38
C ASN A 359 -2.53 30.21 10.33
N VAL A 360 -1.52 30.39 9.47
CA VAL A 360 -0.85 31.66 9.20
C VAL A 360 -1.84 32.69 8.64
N ILE A 361 -2.58 32.34 7.58
CA ILE A 361 -3.60 33.19 6.98
C ILE A 361 -4.64 33.59 8.04
N THR A 362 -5.11 32.62 8.82
CA THR A 362 -6.09 32.87 9.88
C THR A 362 -5.54 33.79 10.96
N GLY A 363 -4.29 33.58 11.40
CA GLY A 363 -3.60 34.41 12.39
C GLY A 363 -3.45 35.89 11.94
N GLU A 364 -3.01 36.09 10.67
CA GLU A 364 -2.89 37.44 10.11
C GLU A 364 -4.27 38.11 9.97
N ARG A 365 -5.31 37.44 9.58
CA ARG A 365 -6.68 38.02 9.54
C ARG A 365 -7.18 38.40 10.92
N ILE A 366 -6.92 37.58 11.95
CA ILE A 366 -7.27 37.93 13.34
C ILE A 366 -6.50 39.18 13.78
N LYS A 367 -5.23 39.27 13.50
CA LYS A 367 -4.36 40.39 13.80
C LYS A 367 -4.81 41.68 13.11
N GLU A 368 -5.18 41.64 11.83
CA GLU A 368 -5.76 42.74 11.08
C GLU A 368 -7.05 43.24 11.73
N GLU A 369 -7.97 42.33 12.06
CA GLU A 369 -9.26 42.68 12.68
C GLU A 369 -9.08 43.28 14.08
N ILE A 370 -8.11 42.83 14.87
CA ILE A 370 -7.76 43.44 16.16
C ILE A 370 -7.19 44.84 15.94
N ASN A 371 -6.32 45.05 14.99
CA ASN A 371 -5.70 46.32 14.67
C ASN A 371 -6.73 47.34 14.11
N SER A 372 -7.79 46.87 13.45
CA SER A 372 -8.91 47.73 13.04
C SER A 372 -9.81 48.22 14.19
N GLY A 373 -9.59 47.74 15.41
CA GLY A 373 -10.30 48.20 16.62
C GLY A 373 -11.43 47.29 17.08
N LYS A 374 -11.64 46.12 16.44
CA LYS A 374 -12.64 45.15 16.90
C LYS A 374 -12.28 44.53 18.25
N THR A 375 -13.29 44.08 18.98
CA THR A 375 -13.07 43.24 20.17
C THR A 375 -12.46 41.91 19.80
N ILE A 376 -11.71 41.29 20.71
CA ILE A 376 -11.02 40.01 20.45
C ILE A 376 -12.00 38.94 19.97
N ASP A 377 -13.16 38.80 20.64
CA ASP A 377 -14.17 37.80 20.25
C ASP A 377 -14.69 38.02 18.81
N THR A 378 -14.93 39.30 18.44
CA THR A 378 -15.37 39.65 17.09
C THR A 378 -14.26 39.51 16.07
N ALA A 379 -13.03 39.89 16.44
CA ALA A 379 -11.85 39.75 15.57
C ALA A 379 -11.55 38.30 15.23
N ILE A 380 -11.61 37.38 16.21
CA ILE A 380 -11.45 35.94 16.01
C ILE A 380 -12.55 35.43 15.07
N ALA A 381 -13.83 35.71 15.37
CA ALA A 381 -14.95 35.21 14.55
C ALA A 381 -14.88 35.71 13.09
N THR A 382 -14.53 37.00 12.90
CA THR A 382 -14.41 37.60 11.58
C THR A 382 -13.15 37.12 10.85
N GLY A 383 -12.02 36.99 11.55
CA GLY A 383 -10.76 36.50 11.03
C GLY A 383 -10.90 35.10 10.44
N TYR A 384 -11.44 34.16 11.20
CA TYR A 384 -11.74 32.80 10.68
C TYR A 384 -12.70 32.80 9.49
N LYS A 385 -13.73 33.65 9.50
CA LYS A 385 -14.67 33.72 8.38
C LYS A 385 -14.00 34.24 7.11
N ARG A 386 -13.13 35.25 7.21
CA ARG A 386 -12.43 35.84 6.06
C ARG A 386 -11.30 34.93 5.56
N ALA A 387 -10.62 34.24 6.47
CA ALA A 387 -9.56 33.29 6.14
C ALA A 387 -10.12 32.05 5.44
N PHE A 388 -11.32 31.58 5.83
CA PHE A 388 -11.89 30.33 5.33
C PHE A 388 -11.98 30.28 3.80
N SER A 389 -12.44 31.35 3.14
CA SER A 389 -12.52 31.36 1.67
C SER A 389 -11.15 31.17 1.02
N ALA A 390 -10.14 31.93 1.46
CA ALA A 390 -8.81 31.84 0.90
C ALA A 390 -8.15 30.47 1.14
N VAL A 391 -8.35 29.91 2.34
CA VAL A 391 -7.83 28.57 2.69
C VAL A 391 -8.57 27.48 1.91
N PHE A 392 -9.90 27.63 1.72
CA PHE A 392 -10.69 26.69 0.95
C PHE A 392 -10.24 26.66 -0.52
N ASP A 393 -10.10 27.84 -1.14
CA ASP A 393 -9.69 27.97 -2.55
C ASP A 393 -8.29 27.38 -2.78
N GLY A 394 -7.34 27.62 -1.87
CA GLY A 394 -6.00 27.02 -1.93
C GLY A 394 -6.00 25.50 -1.77
N ASN A 395 -6.77 25.00 -0.80
CA ASN A 395 -6.82 23.56 -0.53
C ASN A 395 -7.60 22.76 -1.60
N ILE A 396 -8.61 23.35 -2.28
CA ILE A 396 -9.34 22.67 -3.36
C ILE A 396 -8.41 22.35 -4.53
N THR A 397 -7.45 23.22 -4.82
CA THR A 397 -6.43 22.97 -5.86
C THR A 397 -5.59 21.74 -5.52
N MET A 398 -5.19 21.61 -4.25
CA MET A 398 -4.41 20.47 -3.80
C MET A 398 -5.22 19.16 -3.78
N ILE A 399 -6.52 19.25 -3.47
CA ILE A 399 -7.44 18.10 -3.59
C ILE A 399 -7.51 17.63 -5.04
N ILE A 400 -7.62 18.56 -6.00
CA ILE A 400 -7.64 18.22 -7.44
C ILE A 400 -6.32 17.53 -7.84
N VAL A 401 -5.18 18.07 -7.42
CA VAL A 401 -3.86 17.45 -7.67
C VAL A 401 -3.78 16.04 -7.07
N ALA A 402 -4.22 15.87 -5.82
CA ALA A 402 -4.24 14.57 -5.16
C ALA A 402 -5.16 13.57 -5.90
N ILE A 403 -6.33 14.01 -6.35
CA ILE A 403 -7.25 13.19 -7.16
C ILE A 403 -6.59 12.76 -8.47
N ILE A 404 -5.91 13.68 -9.16
CA ILE A 404 -5.18 13.37 -10.40
C ILE A 404 -4.08 12.33 -10.14
N LEU A 405 -3.28 12.53 -9.10
CA LEU A 405 -2.21 11.59 -8.74
C LEU A 405 -2.77 10.21 -8.39
N MET A 406 -3.85 10.15 -7.62
CA MET A 406 -4.49 8.88 -7.25
C MET A 406 -5.20 8.22 -8.43
N GLY A 407 -5.78 8.98 -9.35
CA GLY A 407 -6.50 8.45 -10.50
C GLY A 407 -5.58 8.01 -11.64
N ALA A 408 -4.50 8.77 -11.91
CA ALA A 408 -3.55 8.47 -12.99
C ALA A 408 -2.54 7.37 -12.61
N PHE A 409 -2.20 7.27 -11.32
CA PHE A 409 -1.17 6.36 -10.80
C PHE A 409 -1.73 5.36 -9.78
N GLY A 410 -3.04 5.25 -9.66
CA GLY A 410 -3.70 4.30 -8.77
C GLY A 410 -3.59 2.87 -9.28
N THR A 411 -3.56 1.93 -8.35
CA THR A 411 -3.68 0.51 -8.69
C THR A 411 -5.04 0.25 -9.34
N PRO A 412 -5.14 -0.68 -10.29
CA PRO A 412 -6.38 -0.97 -11.03
C PRO A 412 -7.60 -1.21 -10.13
N ASP A 413 -7.38 -1.82 -8.97
CA ASP A 413 -8.42 -2.17 -7.98
C ASP A 413 -8.75 -1.03 -7.01
N SER A 414 -8.11 0.15 -7.11
CA SER A 414 -8.38 1.27 -6.21
C SER A 414 -9.72 1.95 -6.56
N LEU A 415 -10.47 2.35 -5.52
CA LEU A 415 -11.72 3.10 -5.71
C LEU A 415 -11.51 4.38 -6.53
N ALA A 416 -10.39 5.06 -6.33
CA ALA A 416 -10.04 6.28 -7.06
C ALA A 416 -9.81 5.97 -8.54
N SER A 417 -9.07 4.92 -8.87
CA SER A 417 -8.84 4.45 -10.24
C SER A 417 -10.18 4.08 -10.90
N THR A 418 -11.03 3.30 -10.23
CA THR A 418 -12.33 2.86 -10.76
C THR A 418 -13.25 4.04 -11.09
N ILE A 419 -13.36 5.04 -10.21
CA ILE A 419 -14.23 6.23 -10.40
C ILE A 419 -13.67 7.13 -11.50
N LEU A 420 -12.35 7.26 -11.59
CA LEU A 420 -11.68 8.19 -12.50
C LEU A 420 -11.29 7.56 -13.83
N LYS A 421 -11.45 6.24 -13.98
CA LYS A 421 -11.18 5.50 -15.23
C LYS A 421 -11.75 6.17 -16.51
N PRO A 422 -12.97 6.73 -16.51
CA PRO A 422 -13.49 7.42 -17.70
C PRO A 422 -12.69 8.68 -18.08
N VAL A 423 -12.02 9.32 -17.13
CA VAL A 423 -11.22 10.54 -17.35
C VAL A 423 -9.79 10.19 -17.73
N PHE A 424 -9.24 9.13 -17.13
CA PHE A 424 -7.85 8.72 -17.28
C PHE A 424 -7.65 7.47 -18.14
N PHE A 425 -8.65 7.11 -18.97
CA PHE A 425 -8.59 5.92 -19.84
C PHE A 425 -7.38 5.90 -20.80
N MET A 426 -6.79 7.06 -21.09
CA MET A 426 -5.62 7.19 -21.94
C MET A 426 -4.31 6.82 -21.22
N PHE A 427 -4.33 6.81 -19.89
CA PHE A 427 -3.21 6.35 -19.06
C PHE A 427 -3.48 4.87 -18.77
N GLY A 428 -2.64 3.97 -19.27
CA GLY A 428 -2.73 2.55 -18.91
C GLY A 428 -2.62 2.35 -17.40
N ALA A 429 -2.82 1.14 -16.92
CA ALA A 429 -2.62 0.85 -15.51
C ALA A 429 -1.20 1.21 -15.11
N SER A 430 -1.09 2.12 -14.15
CA SER A 430 0.21 2.56 -13.69
C SER A 430 0.82 1.50 -12.78
N THR A 431 2.08 1.20 -13.02
CA THR A 431 2.90 0.37 -12.16
C THR A 431 3.43 1.13 -10.93
N GLU A 432 3.21 2.45 -10.87
CA GLU A 432 3.85 3.30 -9.86
C GLU A 432 2.95 3.57 -8.64
N GLY A 433 2.63 2.53 -7.85
CA GLY A 433 1.92 2.67 -6.57
C GLY A 433 2.60 3.62 -5.57
N THR A 434 3.87 3.95 -5.78
CA THR A 434 4.62 4.96 -5.00
C THR A 434 4.03 6.35 -5.16
N ILE A 435 3.64 6.76 -6.38
CA ILE A 435 3.00 8.06 -6.66
C ILE A 435 1.56 8.10 -6.11
N TYR A 436 0.85 6.98 -6.18
CA TYR A 436 -0.47 6.85 -5.55
C TYR A 436 -0.40 7.10 -4.04
N SER A 437 0.63 6.58 -3.37
CA SER A 437 0.87 6.80 -1.95
C SER A 437 1.06 8.29 -1.63
N PHE A 438 1.78 9.04 -2.46
CA PHE A 438 1.91 10.50 -2.34
C PHE A 438 0.55 11.20 -2.46
N GLY A 439 -0.24 10.87 -3.48
CA GLY A 439 -1.58 11.43 -3.67
C GLY A 439 -2.52 11.16 -2.50
N TYR A 440 -2.52 9.91 -1.98
CA TYR A 440 -3.34 9.51 -0.84
C TYR A 440 -2.99 10.28 0.44
N THR A 441 -1.72 10.34 0.81
CA THR A 441 -1.27 11.04 2.03
C THR A 441 -1.53 12.54 1.93
N LEU A 442 -1.38 13.13 0.74
CA LEU A 442 -1.71 14.52 0.46
C LEU A 442 -3.22 14.77 0.62
N MET A 443 -4.07 13.94 0.02
CA MET A 443 -5.52 14.03 0.12
C MET A 443 -6.00 13.98 1.58
N VAL A 444 -5.56 12.95 2.31
CA VAL A 444 -5.89 12.77 3.72
C VAL A 444 -5.42 13.97 4.54
N GLY A 445 -4.18 14.42 4.34
CA GLY A 445 -3.62 15.55 5.06
C GLY A 445 -4.39 16.86 4.84
N VAL A 446 -4.85 17.12 3.60
CA VAL A 446 -5.68 18.30 3.28
C VAL A 446 -7.06 18.20 3.93
N ILE A 447 -7.71 17.05 3.90
CA ILE A 447 -9.01 16.86 4.57
C ILE A 447 -8.86 17.08 6.09
N LEU A 448 -7.83 16.52 6.70
CA LEU A 448 -7.57 16.66 8.11
C LEU A 448 -7.15 18.09 8.50
N ASN A 449 -6.55 18.87 7.58
CA ASN A 449 -6.31 20.29 7.78
C ASN A 449 -7.62 21.07 7.99
N PHE A 450 -8.69 20.78 7.26
CA PHE A 450 -10.00 21.39 7.52
C PHE A 450 -10.51 21.02 8.91
N LEU A 451 -10.36 19.77 9.34
CA LEU A 451 -10.86 19.30 10.63
C LEU A 451 -10.02 19.87 11.79
N PHE A 452 -8.72 19.65 11.78
CA PHE A 452 -7.83 20.03 12.88
C PHE A 452 -7.28 21.45 12.73
N GLY A 453 -6.84 21.83 11.53
CA GLY A 453 -6.21 23.13 11.28
C GLY A 453 -7.20 24.30 11.31
N ILE A 454 -8.44 24.11 10.88
CA ILE A 454 -9.44 25.18 10.83
C ILE A 454 -10.51 25.00 11.88
N PHE A 455 -11.21 23.87 11.91
CA PHE A 455 -12.38 23.71 12.78
C PHE A 455 -11.98 23.57 14.27
N ALA A 456 -11.05 22.67 14.60
CA ALA A 456 -10.61 22.47 15.98
C ALA A 456 -9.87 23.69 16.52
N THR A 457 -8.97 24.30 15.73
CA THR A 457 -8.25 25.52 16.14
C THR A 457 -9.20 26.69 16.37
N ARG A 458 -10.26 26.83 15.55
CA ARG A 458 -11.32 27.85 15.75
C ARG A 458 -12.02 27.67 17.10
N LEU A 459 -12.46 26.43 17.39
CA LEU A 459 -13.14 26.13 18.66
C LEU A 459 -12.23 26.41 19.85
N MET A 460 -10.97 25.99 19.80
CA MET A 460 -9.99 26.22 20.86
C MET A 460 -9.70 27.71 21.06
N THR A 461 -9.43 28.47 20.00
CA THR A 461 -9.15 29.91 20.05
C THR A 461 -10.34 30.70 20.60
N MET A 462 -11.57 30.38 20.17
CA MET A 462 -12.79 31.00 20.66
C MET A 462 -13.06 30.67 22.14
N SER A 463 -12.71 29.47 22.58
CA SER A 463 -12.83 29.08 24.00
C SER A 463 -11.80 29.79 24.86
N LEU A 464 -10.53 29.89 24.45
CA LEU A 464 -9.46 30.57 25.16
C LEU A 464 -9.72 32.08 25.32
N SER A 465 -10.30 32.75 24.33
CA SER A 465 -10.66 34.17 24.39
C SER A 465 -11.64 34.51 25.53
N ARG A 466 -12.30 33.49 26.11
CA ARG A 466 -13.24 33.64 27.23
C ARG A 466 -12.55 33.81 28.58
N PHE A 467 -11.29 33.47 28.72
CA PHE A 467 -10.53 33.63 29.95
C PHE A 467 -9.96 35.06 30.02
N LYS A 468 -10.09 35.73 31.17
CA LYS A 468 -9.62 37.11 31.37
C LYS A 468 -8.12 37.27 31.07
N ILE A 469 -7.31 36.26 31.39
CA ILE A 469 -5.84 36.24 31.18
C ILE A 469 -5.51 36.31 29.68
N PHE A 470 -6.29 35.68 28.82
CA PHE A 470 -6.06 35.63 27.38
C PHE A 470 -6.75 36.74 26.59
N ARG A 471 -7.33 37.73 27.24
CA ARG A 471 -7.98 38.90 26.59
C ARG A 471 -7.02 40.06 26.28
N ASN A 472 -5.73 39.79 26.25
CA ASN A 472 -4.75 40.80 25.88
C ASN A 472 -4.52 40.76 24.33
N PRO A 473 -4.78 41.87 23.58
CA PRO A 473 -4.54 41.95 22.14
C PRO A 473 -3.12 41.59 21.73
N ALA A 474 -2.13 41.84 22.59
CA ALA A 474 -0.75 41.48 22.31
C ALA A 474 -0.51 39.98 22.18
N LEU A 475 -1.32 39.13 22.83
CA LEU A 475 -1.24 37.65 22.69
C LEU A 475 -1.70 37.17 21.34
N TYR A 476 -2.43 38.00 20.58
CA TYR A 476 -2.89 37.70 19.23
C TYR A 476 -2.11 38.51 18.17
N GLY A 477 -0.93 39.07 18.53
CA GLY A 477 -0.12 39.86 17.61
C GLY A 477 -0.66 41.27 17.34
N GLY A 478 -1.78 41.67 17.98
CA GLY A 478 -2.38 42.96 17.80
C GLY A 478 -1.72 44.06 18.66
N LYS A 479 -1.80 45.32 18.19
CA LYS A 479 -1.32 46.47 18.94
C LYS A 479 -2.27 46.80 20.11
N SER A 480 -1.75 47.22 21.27
CA SER A 480 -2.57 47.65 22.40
C SER A 480 -3.39 48.90 22.04
N ALA A 481 -4.54 49.10 22.72
CA ALA A 481 -5.40 50.24 22.47
C ALA A 481 -4.64 51.60 22.60
N LYS A 482 -3.71 51.67 23.56
CA LYS A 482 -2.84 52.83 23.77
C LYS A 482 -1.90 53.10 22.57
N LYS A 483 -1.30 52.05 22.02
CA LYS A 483 -0.38 52.16 20.88
C LYS A 483 -1.11 52.51 19.57
N ARG A 484 -2.35 51.99 19.39
CA ARG A 484 -3.23 52.35 18.26
C ARG A 484 -3.70 53.80 18.32
N ALA A 485 -4.04 54.30 19.54
CA ALA A 485 -4.44 55.70 19.74
C ALA A 485 -3.27 56.66 19.46
N ALA A 486 -2.04 56.32 19.89
CA ALA A 486 -0.85 57.10 19.62
C ALA A 486 -0.50 57.17 18.12
N GLU A 487 -0.59 56.04 17.40
CA GLU A 487 -0.36 56.00 15.95
C GLU A 487 -1.44 56.75 15.15
N LYS A 488 -2.71 56.72 15.59
CA LYS A 488 -3.77 57.53 14.97
C LYS A 488 -3.53 59.05 15.22
N ALA A 489 -3.12 59.41 16.40
CA ALA A 489 -2.80 60.83 16.72
C ALA A 489 -1.61 61.31 15.84
N ALA A 490 -0.53 60.53 15.80
CA ALA A 490 0.62 60.86 14.94
C ALA A 490 0.29 60.93 13.44
N ALA A 491 -0.59 60.05 12.94
CA ALA A 491 -1.03 60.09 11.55
C ALA A 491 -1.94 61.31 11.25
N THR A 492 -2.69 61.80 12.24
CA THR A 492 -3.54 63.02 12.10
C THR A 492 -2.69 64.28 12.12
N GLU A 493 -1.65 64.34 12.97
CA GLU A 493 -0.70 65.46 13.03
C GLU A 493 0.20 65.52 11.76
N GLY A 494 0.66 64.37 11.23
CA GLY A 494 1.43 64.33 9.99
C GLY A 494 0.65 64.62 8.70
N GLY A 495 -0.70 64.48 8.73
CA GLY A 495 -1.62 64.81 7.63
C GLY A 495 -2.05 66.27 7.59
N ALA A 496 -1.85 67.03 8.66
CA ALA A 496 -2.16 68.45 8.75
C ALA A 496 -0.95 69.35 8.31
N SER A 497 0.21 68.72 8.00
CA SER A 497 1.43 69.42 7.62
C SER A 497 1.82 69.27 6.12
N LYS A 498 0.86 68.85 5.24
CA LYS A 498 1.02 68.83 3.80
C LYS A 498 0.03 69.76 3.11
#